data_c7e4efb8ce7af9f5e5148685ef68fa37
#
_entry.id   c7e4efb8ce7af9f5e5148685ef68fa37
#
_cell.length_a   1.000
_cell.length_b   1.000
_cell.length_c   1.000
_cell.angle_alpha   90.00
_cell.angle_beta   90.00
_cell.angle_gamma   90.00
#
_symmetry.space_group_name_H-M   'P 1'
#
loop_
_entity.id
_entity.type
_entity.pdbx_description
1 polymer ?
#
loop_
_entity_poly.entity_id
_entity_poly.type
_entity_poly.pdbx_seq_one_letter_code
_entity_poly.pdbx_strand_id
1 'polypeptide(L)'
;MKIVFNGYFYKNEKLKVTQAVKIFSENFKISRNFHFTVHSLNESESKKLNQKTFNTNKPTDVLSFPLYNDIEAINQLDKSMSEDMGDMFICRNVIKKNAEIYDK
;
A
#
# COMPACT_ATOMS: atom_id res chain seq x y z
N MET A 1 -6.58 9.44 -7.91
CA MET A 1 -6.66 8.18 -7.16
C MET A 1 -6.93 8.46 -5.69
N LYS A 2 -7.86 7.75 -5.10
CA LYS A 2 -8.26 7.93 -3.71
C LYS A 2 -7.60 6.86 -2.83
N ILE A 3 -7.15 7.25 -1.63
CA ILE A 3 -6.57 6.33 -0.66
C ILE A 3 -7.54 6.18 0.51
N VAL A 4 -7.81 4.94 0.89
CA VAL A 4 -8.57 4.61 2.10
C VAL A 4 -7.58 4.09 3.14
N PHE A 5 -7.58 4.70 4.33
CA PHE A 5 -6.71 4.29 5.43
C PHE A 5 -7.51 3.44 6.42
N ASN A 6 -7.02 2.24 6.69
CA ASN A 6 -7.62 1.33 7.66
C ASN A 6 -6.64 1.10 8.81
N GLY A 7 -7.09 1.37 10.04
CA GLY A 7 -6.26 1.33 11.22
C GLY A 7 -5.67 2.69 11.57
N TYR A 8 -4.70 2.69 12.48
CA TYR A 8 -4.11 3.93 12.98
C TYR A 8 -2.93 4.39 12.11
N PHE A 9 -3.00 5.64 11.66
CA PHE A 9 -1.91 6.31 10.96
C PHE A 9 -1.69 7.68 11.55
N TYR A 10 -0.44 8.08 11.74
CA TYR A 10 -0.10 9.44 12.08
C TYR A 10 -0.40 10.38 10.90
N LYS A 11 -0.68 11.64 11.22
CA LYS A 11 -1.02 12.64 10.21
C LYS A 11 0.07 12.78 9.14
N ASN A 12 1.33 12.80 9.56
CA ASN A 12 2.46 12.90 8.63
C ASN A 12 2.63 11.66 7.76
N GLU A 13 2.27 10.50 8.25
CA GLU A 13 2.28 9.25 7.48
C GLU A 13 1.24 9.30 6.37
N LYS A 14 0.01 9.70 6.70
CA LYS A 14 -1.07 9.87 5.70
C LYS A 14 -0.66 10.87 4.63
N LEU A 15 -0.05 11.99 5.03
CA LEU A 15 0.39 13.02 4.11
C LEU A 15 1.44 12.50 3.13
N LYS A 16 2.45 11.79 3.63
CA LYS A 16 3.52 11.23 2.80
C LYS A 16 2.99 10.18 1.81
N VAL A 17 2.11 9.30 2.26
CA VAL A 17 1.48 8.30 1.38
C VAL A 17 0.64 8.98 0.31
N THR A 18 -0.15 9.98 0.69
CA THR A 18 -0.99 10.73 -0.25
C THR A 18 -0.14 11.45 -1.31
N GLN A 19 0.97 12.06 -0.91
CA GLN A 19 1.88 12.72 -1.84
C GLN A 19 2.53 11.74 -2.81
N ALA A 20 2.99 10.60 -2.31
CA ALA A 20 3.61 9.56 -3.14
C ALA A 20 2.62 9.01 -4.17
N VAL A 21 1.39 8.77 -3.76
CA VAL A 21 0.34 8.27 -4.66
C VAL A 21 -0.04 9.30 -5.70
N LYS A 22 -0.10 10.57 -5.31
CA LYS A 22 -0.38 11.67 -6.24
C LYS A 22 0.68 11.73 -7.35
N ILE A 23 1.95 11.68 -7.00
CA ILE A 23 3.06 11.68 -7.96
C ILE A 23 2.96 10.47 -8.88
N PHE A 24 2.74 9.29 -8.32
CA PHE A 24 2.60 8.06 -9.08
C PHE A 24 1.43 8.14 -10.08
N SER A 25 0.25 8.56 -9.63
CA SER A 25 -0.93 8.62 -10.49
C SER A 25 -0.80 9.66 -11.59
N GLU A 26 -0.11 10.78 -11.34
CA GLU A 26 0.17 11.80 -12.36
C GLU A 26 1.14 11.27 -13.42
N ASN A 27 2.22 10.61 -12.99
CA ASN A 27 3.24 10.06 -13.90
C ASN A 27 2.69 8.98 -14.82
N PHE A 28 1.80 8.15 -14.30
CA PHE A 28 1.20 7.04 -15.05
C PHE A 28 -0.21 7.36 -15.58
N LYS A 29 -0.69 8.59 -15.40
CA LYS A 29 -1.99 9.07 -15.89
C LYS A 29 -3.16 8.22 -15.42
N ILE A 30 -3.12 7.78 -14.15
CA ILE A 30 -4.17 6.96 -13.56
C ILE A 30 -5.34 7.84 -13.14
N SER A 31 -6.56 7.39 -13.45
CA SER A 31 -7.80 8.11 -13.15
C SER A 31 -8.01 8.34 -11.66
N ARG A 32 -8.62 9.49 -11.30
CA ARG A 32 -9.00 9.82 -9.92
C ARG A 32 -10.12 8.94 -9.36
N ASN A 33 -10.86 8.23 -10.21
CA ASN A 33 -11.95 7.36 -9.79
C ASN A 33 -11.47 6.02 -9.20
N PHE A 34 -10.17 5.74 -9.27
CA PHE A 34 -9.60 4.54 -8.68
C PHE A 34 -9.22 4.79 -7.22
N HIS A 35 -9.35 3.74 -6.41
CA HIS A 35 -8.97 3.79 -5.00
C HIS A 35 -8.19 2.55 -4.61
N PHE A 36 -7.42 2.65 -3.52
CA PHE A 36 -6.82 1.49 -2.87
C PHE A 36 -6.80 1.72 -1.36
N THR A 37 -6.68 0.63 -0.61
CA THR A 37 -6.71 0.68 0.85
C THR A 37 -5.32 0.40 1.40
N VAL A 38 -4.89 1.24 2.35
CA VAL A 38 -3.64 1.06 3.09
C VAL A 38 -4.00 0.65 4.52
N HIS A 39 -3.51 -0.50 4.94
CA HIS A 39 -3.79 -1.07 6.26
C HIS A 39 -2.57 -0.96 7.16
N SER A 40 -2.78 -0.53 8.41
CA SER A 40 -1.72 -0.51 9.42
C SER A 40 -1.77 -1.81 10.22
N LEU A 41 -0.66 -2.53 10.29
CA LEU A 41 -0.52 -3.78 11.04
C LEU A 41 0.53 -3.64 12.13
N ASN A 42 0.35 -4.40 13.22
CA ASN A 42 1.43 -4.65 14.17
C ASN A 42 2.32 -5.81 13.68
N GLU A 43 3.42 -6.07 14.38
CA GLU A 43 4.37 -7.12 13.98
C GLU A 43 3.74 -8.51 13.97
N SER A 44 2.89 -8.81 14.95
CA SER A 44 2.20 -10.11 15.03
C SER A 44 1.28 -10.32 13.83
N GLU A 45 0.50 -9.30 13.47
CA GLU A 45 -0.40 -9.35 12.32
C GLU A 45 0.36 -9.46 11.00
N SER A 46 1.46 -8.71 10.85
CA SER A 46 2.33 -8.77 9.68
C SER A 46 2.95 -10.16 9.50
N LYS A 47 3.42 -10.75 10.59
CA LYS A 47 3.99 -12.10 10.60
C LYS A 47 2.97 -13.14 10.18
N LYS A 48 1.75 -13.06 10.72
CA LYS A 48 0.66 -13.99 10.37
C LYS A 48 0.27 -13.88 8.90
N LEU A 49 0.16 -12.67 8.41
CA LEU A 49 -0.20 -12.42 7.00
C LEU A 49 0.90 -12.93 6.06
N ASN A 50 2.16 -12.69 6.39
CA ASN A 50 3.29 -13.14 5.59
C ASN A 50 3.40 -14.67 5.59
N GLN A 51 3.15 -15.33 6.73
CA GLN A 51 3.10 -16.78 6.85
C GLN A 51 1.99 -17.38 5.98
N LYS A 52 0.81 -16.78 6.04
CA LYS A 52 -0.36 -17.25 5.30
C LYS A 52 -0.19 -17.08 3.78
N THR A 53 0.41 -15.98 3.36
CA THR A 53 0.49 -15.59 1.95
C THR A 53 1.72 -16.18 1.25
N PHE A 54 2.88 -16.11 1.90
CA PHE A 54 4.17 -16.46 1.30
C PHE A 54 4.88 -17.61 2.03
N ASN A 55 4.24 -18.21 3.01
CA ASN A 55 4.81 -19.27 3.85
C ASN A 55 6.13 -18.86 4.53
N THR A 56 6.26 -17.61 4.88
CA THR A 56 7.43 -17.03 5.55
C THR A 56 7.07 -16.65 6.97
N ASN A 57 7.75 -17.23 7.96
CA ASN A 57 7.45 -17.05 9.38
C ASN A 57 8.20 -15.85 9.97
N LYS A 58 8.12 -14.70 9.29
CA LYS A 58 8.75 -13.45 9.73
C LYS A 58 7.84 -12.28 9.42
N PRO A 59 7.83 -11.21 10.24
CA PRO A 59 7.13 -10.00 9.89
C PRO A 59 7.84 -9.30 8.73
N THR A 60 7.07 -8.62 7.89
CA THR A 60 7.61 -7.82 6.79
C THR A 60 7.14 -6.37 6.93
N ASP A 61 7.87 -5.44 6.32
CA ASP A 61 7.54 -4.00 6.37
C ASP A 61 6.31 -3.65 5.54
N VAL A 62 6.23 -4.16 4.32
CA VAL A 62 5.13 -3.86 3.39
C VAL A 62 4.72 -5.11 2.64
N LEU A 63 3.41 -5.34 2.54
CA LEU A 63 2.81 -6.37 1.68
C LEU A 63 1.79 -5.70 0.78
N SER A 64 1.87 -5.93 -0.53
CA SER A 64 0.95 -5.39 -1.51
C SER A 64 0.19 -6.50 -2.22
N PHE A 65 -1.12 -6.31 -2.36
CA PHE A 65 -2.01 -7.23 -3.06
C PHE A 65 -2.74 -6.46 -4.17
N PRO A 66 -2.06 -6.19 -5.29
CA PRO A 66 -2.69 -5.46 -6.39
C PRO A 66 -3.73 -6.34 -7.10
N LEU A 67 -4.85 -5.72 -7.49
CA LEU A 67 -5.86 -6.37 -8.31
C LEU A 67 -5.52 -6.34 -9.80
N TYR A 68 -4.62 -5.44 -10.20
CA TYR A 68 -4.16 -5.28 -11.58
C TYR A 68 -2.64 -5.33 -11.62
N ASN A 69 -2.08 -6.13 -12.52
CA ASN A 69 -0.65 -6.40 -12.57
C ASN A 69 0.15 -5.39 -13.41
N ASP A 70 -0.53 -4.60 -14.25
CA ASP A 70 0.14 -3.62 -15.08
C ASP A 70 -0.72 -2.39 -15.31
N ILE A 71 -0.07 -1.31 -15.72
CA ILE A 71 -0.72 -0.01 -15.94
C ILE A 71 -1.60 -0.03 -17.18
N GLU A 72 -1.27 -0.82 -18.17
CA GLU A 72 -2.06 -0.94 -19.39
C GLU A 72 -3.45 -1.53 -19.10
N ALA A 73 -3.51 -2.56 -18.26
CA ALA A 73 -4.79 -3.12 -17.81
C ALA A 73 -5.62 -2.09 -17.06
N ILE A 74 -5.00 -1.26 -16.21
CA ILE A 74 -5.67 -0.18 -15.49
C ILE A 74 -6.23 0.85 -16.46
N ASN A 75 -5.46 1.24 -17.47
CA ASN A 75 -5.86 2.27 -18.42
C ASN A 75 -7.00 1.83 -19.35
N GLN A 76 -7.24 0.53 -19.47
CA GLN A 76 -8.35 -0.02 -20.24
C GLN A 76 -9.67 -0.02 -19.48
N LEU A 77 -9.65 0.24 -18.16
CA LEU A 77 -10.85 0.30 -17.34
C LEU A 77 -11.66 1.56 -17.65
N ASP A 78 -12.99 1.46 -17.49
CA ASP A 78 -13.88 2.59 -17.66
C ASP A 78 -13.62 3.63 -16.58
N LYS A 79 -13.18 4.82 -16.99
CA LYS A 79 -12.84 5.93 -16.09
C LYS A 79 -14.02 6.53 -15.37
N SER A 80 -15.25 6.25 -15.82
CA SER A 80 -16.47 6.75 -15.17
C SER A 80 -16.85 5.95 -13.93
N MET A 81 -16.27 4.75 -13.74
CA MET A 81 -16.55 3.87 -12.63
C MET A 81 -15.45 3.94 -11.58
N SER A 82 -15.83 3.81 -10.30
CA SER A 82 -14.87 3.67 -9.21
C SER A 82 -14.40 2.22 -9.12
N GLU A 83 -13.11 2.00 -9.19
CA GLU A 83 -12.51 0.65 -9.14
C GLU A 83 -11.53 0.53 -7.99
N ASP A 84 -11.56 -0.64 -7.35
CA ASP A 84 -10.60 -0.99 -6.30
C ASP A 84 -9.31 -1.48 -6.96
N MET A 85 -8.20 -0.84 -6.62
CA MET A 85 -6.86 -1.17 -7.14
C MET A 85 -6.15 -2.22 -6.30
N GLY A 86 -6.68 -2.54 -5.14
CA GLY A 86 -6.08 -3.52 -4.24
C GLY A 86 -5.79 -2.98 -2.85
N ASP A 87 -5.00 -3.74 -2.11
CA ASP A 87 -4.67 -3.47 -0.71
C ASP A 87 -3.16 -3.43 -0.51
N MET A 88 -2.71 -2.56 0.39
CA MET A 88 -1.34 -2.49 0.86
C MET A 88 -1.34 -2.58 2.38
N PHE A 89 -0.50 -3.44 2.93
CA PHE A 89 -0.38 -3.63 4.37
C PHE A 89 0.99 -3.13 4.81
N ILE A 90 1.02 -2.24 5.79
CA ILE A 90 2.23 -1.59 6.30
C ILE A 90 2.42 -1.93 7.76
N CYS A 91 3.62 -2.39 8.13
CA CYS A 91 4.02 -2.62 9.51
C CYS A 91 5.06 -1.56 9.91
N ARG A 92 4.64 -0.53 10.63
CA ARG A 92 5.49 0.60 11.03
C ARG A 92 6.70 0.16 11.83
N ASN A 93 6.53 -0.79 12.76
CA ASN A 93 7.62 -1.22 13.62
C ASN A 93 8.73 -1.91 12.83
N VAL A 94 8.39 -2.70 11.82
CA VAL A 94 9.38 -3.35 10.95
C VAL A 94 10.08 -2.31 10.06
N ILE A 95 9.34 -1.33 9.55
CA ILE A 95 9.93 -0.22 8.77
C ILE A 95 10.98 0.52 9.61
N LYS A 96 10.67 0.83 10.88
CA LYS A 96 11.61 1.49 11.78
C LYS A 96 12.86 0.66 12.01
N LYS A 97 12.71 -0.63 12.25
CA LYS A 97 13.85 -1.55 12.45
C LYS A 97 14.73 -1.60 11.20
N ASN A 98 14.12 -1.69 10.02
CA ASN A 98 14.86 -1.71 8.77
C ASN A 98 15.60 -0.39 8.52
N ALA A 99 14.97 0.74 8.82
CA ALA A 99 15.61 2.05 8.70
C ALA A 99 16.82 2.18 9.61
N GLU A 100 16.78 1.67 10.84
CA GLU A 100 17.91 1.67 11.77
C GLU A 100 19.08 0.82 11.25
N ILE A 101 18.79 -0.28 10.55
CA ILE A 101 19.82 -1.14 9.96
C ILE A 101 20.49 -0.48 8.75
N TYR A 102 19.72 0.17 7.89
CA TYR A 102 20.20 0.71 6.61
C TYR A 102 20.68 2.17 6.71
N ASP A 103 20.35 2.87 7.77
CA ASP A 103 20.65 4.29 7.96
C ASP A 103 21.95 4.53 8.75
N LYS A 104 22.94 3.72 8.53
CA LYS A 104 24.25 3.82 9.20
C LYS A 104 25.28 4.47 8.31
#